data_741dcca086dff0fc1752c848917bd507
#
_entry.id   741dcca086dff0fc1752c848917bd507
#
_cell.length_a   1.000
_cell.length_b   1.000
_cell.length_c   1.000
_cell.angle_alpha   90.00
_cell.angle_beta   90.00
_cell.angle_gamma   90.00
#
_symmetry.space_group_name_H-M   'P 1'
#
loop_
_entity.id
_entity.type
_entity.pdbx_description
1 polymer ?
#
loop_
_entity_poly.entity_id
_entity_poly.type
_entity_poly.pdbx_seq_one_letter_code
_entity_poly.pdbx_strand_id
1 'polypeptide(L)'
;RDKIIYMDLKPGESLSDKILAEQLEMSRTPVREALIRLSAYNMVVLKPQSGTLVAPIDAEQLEIEQFSRLTMEKEIIKLACQNQTPELKWVYESNLRAYELGSKNDDPEKIRHLHEIDNNFHGLAFAATGKIKSYLHMHSYMQHIERLRVLTLMMKADNNINSDHTTIANAIVVGIERLAVETLEKHL
;
A
#
# COMPACT_ATOMS: atom_id res chain seq x y z
N ARG A 1 -8.61 -10.36 3.10
CA ARG A 1 -8.09 -9.03 2.82
C ARG A 1 -7.41 -9.01 1.46
N ASP A 2 -6.35 -9.76 1.25
CA ASP A 2 -5.51 -9.70 0.05
C ASP A 2 -6.28 -9.91 -1.25
N LYS A 3 -7.21 -10.87 -1.30
CA LYS A 3 -8.09 -11.06 -2.46
C LYS A 3 -8.89 -9.80 -2.86
N ILE A 4 -9.20 -8.91 -1.90
CA ILE A 4 -9.86 -7.62 -2.18
C ILE A 4 -8.83 -6.58 -2.65
N ILE A 5 -7.67 -6.51 -2.02
CA ILE A 5 -6.60 -5.59 -2.41
C ILE A 5 -6.14 -5.85 -3.84
N TYR A 6 -5.89 -7.13 -4.18
CA TYR A 6 -5.40 -7.52 -5.51
C TYR A 6 -6.50 -7.77 -6.55
N MET A 7 -7.74 -7.36 -6.26
CA MET A 7 -8.89 -7.42 -7.18
C MET A 7 -9.33 -8.82 -7.59
N ASP A 8 -8.91 -9.87 -6.89
CA ASP A 8 -9.45 -11.22 -7.06
C ASP A 8 -10.94 -11.27 -6.66
N LEU A 9 -11.32 -10.46 -5.66
CA LEU A 9 -12.70 -10.15 -5.30
C LEU A 9 -12.98 -8.70 -5.69
N LYS A 10 -13.87 -8.51 -6.66
CA LYS A 10 -14.10 -7.20 -7.29
C LYS A 10 -15.04 -6.32 -6.47
N PRO A 11 -14.92 -4.98 -6.58
CA PRO A 11 -15.90 -4.06 -6.01
C PRO A 11 -17.34 -4.40 -6.39
N GLY A 12 -18.23 -4.43 -5.40
CA GLY A 12 -19.65 -4.80 -5.59
C GLY A 12 -19.91 -6.31 -5.63
N GLU A 13 -18.88 -7.16 -5.62
CA GLU A 13 -19.04 -8.62 -5.60
C GLU A 13 -19.67 -9.07 -4.29
N SER A 14 -20.64 -9.99 -4.39
CA SER A 14 -21.33 -10.55 -3.22
C SER A 14 -20.51 -11.64 -2.56
N LEU A 15 -20.35 -11.53 -1.25
CA LEU A 15 -19.62 -12.47 -0.41
C LEU A 15 -20.59 -13.28 0.45
N SER A 16 -20.61 -14.58 0.27
CA SER A 16 -21.37 -15.50 1.12
C SER A 16 -20.48 -16.08 2.21
N ASP A 17 -20.86 -15.86 3.48
CA ASP A 17 -20.15 -16.46 4.61
C ASP A 17 -20.16 -17.99 4.57
N LYS A 18 -21.21 -18.60 3.99
CA LYS A 18 -21.31 -20.04 3.78
C LYS A 18 -20.28 -20.53 2.76
N ILE A 19 -20.25 -19.90 1.58
CA ILE A 19 -19.32 -20.29 0.50
C ILE A 19 -17.87 -20.08 0.95
N LEU A 20 -17.59 -18.94 1.58
CA LEU A 20 -16.25 -18.66 2.11
C LEU A 20 -15.82 -19.65 3.19
N ALA A 21 -16.73 -20.08 4.07
CA ALA A 21 -16.45 -21.07 5.08
C ALA A 21 -16.12 -22.44 4.46
N GLU A 22 -16.86 -22.86 3.43
CA GLU A 22 -16.59 -24.07 2.67
C GLU A 22 -15.22 -24.00 1.95
N GLN A 23 -14.91 -22.88 1.27
CA GLN A 23 -13.64 -22.69 0.56
C GLN A 23 -12.41 -22.64 1.49
N LEU A 24 -12.59 -22.15 2.71
CA LEU A 24 -11.52 -22.02 3.70
C LEU A 24 -11.45 -23.22 4.65
N GLU A 25 -12.31 -24.23 4.48
CA GLU A 25 -12.43 -25.40 5.36
C GLU A 25 -12.63 -25.02 6.84
N MET A 26 -13.43 -23.98 7.08
CA MET A 26 -13.67 -23.38 8.40
C MET A 26 -15.17 -23.37 8.74
N SER A 27 -15.50 -23.16 10.01
CA SER A 27 -16.88 -22.85 10.41
C SER A 27 -17.26 -21.42 10.01
N ARG A 28 -18.57 -21.14 9.92
CA ARG A 28 -19.09 -19.80 9.53
C ARG A 28 -18.78 -18.71 10.56
N THR A 29 -18.62 -19.04 11.83
CA THR A 29 -18.38 -18.07 12.90
C THR A 29 -17.10 -17.24 12.67
N PRO A 30 -15.89 -17.83 12.53
CA PRO A 30 -14.67 -17.05 12.28
C PRO A 30 -14.72 -16.29 10.95
N VAL A 31 -15.42 -16.80 9.94
CA VAL A 31 -15.60 -16.08 8.66
C VAL A 31 -16.44 -14.81 8.87
N ARG A 32 -17.54 -14.89 9.62
CA ARG A 32 -18.35 -13.71 9.97
C ARG A 32 -17.56 -12.67 10.77
N GLU A 33 -16.79 -13.11 11.75
CA GLU A 33 -15.91 -12.22 12.51
C GLU A 33 -14.90 -11.52 11.61
N ALA A 34 -14.31 -12.25 10.67
CA ALA A 34 -13.39 -11.67 9.67
C ALA A 34 -14.09 -10.64 8.78
N LEU A 35 -15.31 -10.92 8.30
CA LEU A 35 -16.12 -9.96 7.52
C LEU A 35 -16.48 -8.72 8.34
N ILE A 36 -16.82 -8.86 9.62
CA ILE A 36 -17.05 -7.72 10.51
C ILE A 36 -15.80 -6.87 10.66
N ARG A 37 -14.62 -7.49 10.86
CA ARG A 37 -13.36 -6.75 10.91
C ARG A 37 -13.05 -6.02 9.60
N LEU A 38 -13.27 -6.68 8.46
CA LEU A 38 -13.07 -6.06 7.15
C LEU A 38 -14.04 -4.88 6.92
N SER A 39 -15.27 -4.93 7.47
CA SER A 39 -16.19 -3.81 7.38
C SER A 39 -15.76 -2.60 8.22
N ALA A 40 -15.05 -2.83 9.34
CA ALA A 40 -14.47 -1.76 10.15
C ALA A 40 -13.34 -1.00 9.41
N TYR A 41 -12.76 -1.61 8.38
CA TYR A 41 -11.76 -1.00 7.48
C TYR A 41 -12.34 -0.60 6.13
N ASN A 42 -13.67 -0.49 6.01
CA ASN A 42 -14.37 -0.12 4.77
C ASN A 42 -14.05 -1.01 3.55
N MET A 43 -13.58 -2.24 3.77
CA MET A 43 -13.29 -3.18 2.68
C MET A 43 -14.52 -3.95 2.21
N VAL A 44 -15.50 -4.12 3.07
CA VAL A 44 -16.77 -4.76 2.76
C VAL A 44 -17.94 -3.99 3.39
N VAL A 45 -19.10 -4.09 2.76
CA VAL A 45 -20.35 -3.52 3.25
C VAL A 45 -21.24 -4.66 3.73
N LEU A 46 -21.58 -4.67 5.02
CA LEU A 46 -22.55 -5.61 5.59
C LEU A 46 -23.97 -5.07 5.36
N LYS A 47 -24.76 -5.75 4.54
CA LYS A 47 -26.16 -5.39 4.29
C LYS A 47 -27.08 -6.29 5.14
N PRO A 48 -27.85 -5.73 6.05
CA PRO A 48 -28.83 -6.52 6.80
C PRO A 48 -29.73 -7.33 5.86
N GLN A 49 -29.86 -8.63 6.12
CA GLN A 49 -30.68 -9.58 5.36
C GLN A 49 -30.26 -9.79 3.88
N SER A 50 -29.33 -8.99 3.34
CA SER A 50 -28.92 -9.04 1.92
C SER A 50 -27.49 -9.54 1.71
N GLY A 51 -26.79 -9.91 2.80
CA GLY A 51 -25.41 -10.46 2.72
C GLY A 51 -24.33 -9.39 2.83
N THR A 52 -23.16 -9.75 2.36
CA THR A 52 -21.97 -8.90 2.40
C THR A 52 -21.50 -8.60 0.97
N LEU A 53 -21.10 -7.38 0.70
CA LEU A 53 -20.51 -6.98 -0.58
C LEU A 53 -19.08 -6.47 -0.40
N VAL A 54 -18.23 -6.70 -1.39
CA VAL A 54 -16.96 -5.97 -1.47
C VAL A 54 -17.25 -4.49 -1.64
N ALA A 55 -16.71 -3.63 -0.77
CA ALA A 55 -16.94 -2.19 -0.85
C ALA A 55 -16.36 -1.61 -2.15
N PRO A 56 -17.00 -0.64 -2.80
CA PRO A 56 -16.38 0.15 -3.87
C PRO A 56 -15.16 0.90 -3.32
N ILE A 57 -14.29 1.38 -4.20
CA ILE A 57 -13.28 2.37 -3.81
C ILE A 57 -14.04 3.69 -3.61
N ASP A 58 -13.89 4.25 -2.44
CA ASP A 58 -14.60 5.46 -2.01
C ASP A 58 -13.67 6.67 -2.15
N ALA A 59 -14.12 7.72 -2.85
CA ALA A 59 -13.31 8.90 -3.13
C ALA A 59 -13.05 9.74 -1.87
N GLU A 60 -14.04 9.90 -0.99
CA GLU A 60 -13.87 10.63 0.26
C GLU A 60 -12.87 9.92 1.18
N GLN A 61 -12.98 8.59 1.27
CA GLN A 61 -12.03 7.79 2.03
C GLN A 61 -10.62 7.85 1.44
N LEU A 62 -10.48 7.85 0.12
CA LEU A 62 -9.19 8.06 -0.54
C LEU A 62 -8.54 9.40 -0.17
N GLU A 63 -9.31 10.49 -0.15
CA GLU A 63 -8.81 11.81 0.25
C GLU A 63 -8.30 11.81 1.70
N ILE A 64 -9.03 11.19 2.62
CA ILE A 64 -8.63 11.05 4.03
C ILE A 64 -7.35 10.24 4.17
N GLU A 65 -7.28 9.09 3.50
CA GLU A 65 -6.09 8.22 3.51
C GLU A 65 -4.88 8.91 2.88
N GLN A 66 -5.08 9.60 1.75
CA GLN A 66 -4.03 10.34 1.05
C GLN A 66 -3.48 11.49 1.88
N PHE A 67 -4.35 12.29 2.51
CA PHE A 67 -3.94 13.36 3.40
C PHE A 67 -3.09 12.83 4.56
N SER A 68 -3.53 11.74 5.19
CA SER A 68 -2.82 11.12 6.30
C SER A 68 -1.45 10.58 5.87
N ARG A 69 -1.41 9.89 4.73
CA ARG A 69 -0.19 9.34 4.14
C ARG A 69 0.82 10.43 3.83
N LEU A 70 0.40 11.43 3.07
CA LEU A 70 1.26 12.54 2.67
C LEU A 70 1.82 13.29 3.88
N THR A 71 0.99 13.58 4.87
CA THR A 71 1.40 14.30 6.09
C THR A 71 2.48 13.52 6.84
N MET A 72 2.30 12.22 7.04
CA MET A 72 3.24 11.40 7.78
C MET A 72 4.52 11.15 6.98
N GLU A 73 4.41 10.80 5.72
CA GLU A 73 5.59 10.51 4.88
C GLU A 73 6.46 11.74 4.66
N LYS A 74 5.88 12.93 4.49
CA LYS A 74 6.65 14.18 4.41
C LYS A 74 7.49 14.41 5.64
N GLU A 75 6.92 14.27 6.81
CA GLU A 75 7.66 14.49 8.06
C GLU A 75 8.75 13.43 8.28
N ILE A 76 8.46 12.19 7.96
CA ILE A 76 9.44 11.09 8.05
C ILE A 76 10.60 11.28 7.08
N ILE A 77 10.35 11.73 5.86
CA ILE A 77 11.40 12.02 4.86
C ILE A 77 12.30 13.13 5.34
N LYS A 78 11.76 14.21 5.93
CA LYS A 78 12.58 15.27 6.54
C LYS A 78 13.51 14.72 7.62
N LEU A 79 12.97 13.91 8.52
CA LEU A 79 13.76 13.26 9.56
C LEU A 79 14.82 12.31 8.97
N ALA A 80 14.51 11.57 7.91
CA ALA A 80 15.45 10.67 7.25
C ALA A 80 16.59 11.45 6.56
N CYS A 81 16.29 12.61 5.97
CA CYS A 81 17.31 13.52 5.41
C CYS A 81 18.29 14.05 6.44
N GLN A 82 17.92 14.08 7.72
CA GLN A 82 18.77 14.52 8.84
C GLN A 82 19.58 13.37 9.47
N ASN A 83 19.23 12.11 9.17
CA ASN A 83 19.80 10.90 9.77
C ASN A 83 20.37 9.97 8.69
N GLN A 84 21.27 10.48 7.89
CA GLN A 84 21.88 9.71 6.79
C GLN A 84 22.87 8.69 7.33
N THR A 85 22.73 7.44 6.86
CA THR A 85 23.67 6.36 7.15
C THR A 85 24.05 5.60 5.86
N PRO A 86 25.23 4.97 5.80
CA PRO A 86 25.59 4.13 4.67
C PRO A 86 24.59 3.00 4.41
N GLU A 87 24.01 2.45 5.49
CA GLU A 87 22.99 1.39 5.43
C GLU A 87 21.73 1.90 4.74
N LEU A 88 21.31 3.15 5.00
CA LEU A 88 20.14 3.75 4.37
C LEU A 88 20.30 3.83 2.86
N LYS A 89 21.47 4.23 2.37
CA LYS A 89 21.80 4.22 0.95
C LYS A 89 21.67 2.83 0.35
N TRP A 90 22.28 1.85 0.98
CA TRP A 90 22.27 0.46 0.50
C TRP A 90 20.86 -0.13 0.42
N VAL A 91 19.99 0.09 1.42
CA VAL A 91 18.63 -0.45 1.41
C VAL A 91 17.77 0.20 0.33
N TYR A 92 17.92 1.51 0.07
CA TYR A 92 17.23 2.17 -1.04
C TYR A 92 17.70 1.65 -2.40
N GLU A 93 19.01 1.57 -2.62
CA GLU A 93 19.57 1.02 -3.87
C GLU A 93 19.09 -0.42 -4.12
N SER A 94 19.04 -1.24 -3.08
CA SER A 94 18.56 -2.62 -3.17
C SER A 94 17.08 -2.68 -3.53
N ASN A 95 16.24 -1.81 -2.95
CA ASN A 95 14.81 -1.75 -3.25
C ASN A 95 14.55 -1.28 -4.68
N LEU A 96 15.22 -0.21 -5.12
CA LEU A 96 15.11 0.31 -6.49
C LEU A 96 15.50 -0.75 -7.53
N ARG A 97 16.58 -1.47 -7.29
CA ARG A 97 17.02 -2.58 -8.15
C ARG A 97 15.98 -3.71 -8.19
N ALA A 98 15.41 -4.08 -7.04
CA ALA A 98 14.37 -5.09 -6.97
C ALA A 98 13.13 -4.67 -7.78
N TYR A 99 12.70 -3.41 -7.69
CA TYR A 99 11.59 -2.86 -8.47
C TYR A 99 11.89 -2.90 -9.98
N GLU A 100 13.06 -2.45 -10.40
CA GLU A 100 13.47 -2.47 -11.80
C GLU A 100 13.49 -3.90 -12.38
N LEU A 101 14.02 -4.87 -11.65
CA LEU A 101 14.03 -6.27 -12.07
C LEU A 101 12.63 -6.86 -12.13
N GLY A 102 11.81 -6.62 -11.10
CA GLY A 102 10.43 -7.08 -11.04
C GLY A 102 9.57 -6.50 -12.15
N SER A 103 9.80 -5.24 -12.54
CA SER A 103 9.04 -4.58 -13.60
C SER A 103 9.29 -5.18 -15.00
N LYS A 104 10.41 -5.85 -15.20
CA LYS A 104 10.81 -6.51 -16.46
C LYS A 104 10.40 -7.97 -16.54
N ASN A 105 9.96 -8.55 -15.44
CA ASN A 105 9.57 -9.95 -15.38
C ASN A 105 8.10 -10.15 -15.81
N ASP A 106 7.77 -11.26 -16.43
CA ASP A 106 6.41 -11.65 -16.84
C ASP A 106 5.81 -12.70 -15.87
N ASP A 107 6.12 -12.57 -14.58
CA ASP A 107 5.58 -13.40 -13.52
C ASP A 107 4.07 -13.13 -13.34
N PRO A 108 3.21 -14.15 -13.22
CA PRO A 108 1.79 -14.00 -12.87
C PRO A 108 1.56 -13.18 -11.57
N GLU A 109 2.48 -13.28 -10.60
CA GLU A 109 2.44 -12.53 -9.34
C GLU A 109 3.11 -11.15 -9.42
N LYS A 110 3.51 -10.70 -10.61
CA LYS A 110 4.23 -9.43 -10.83
C LYS A 110 3.62 -8.24 -10.11
N ILE A 111 2.30 -8.05 -10.24
CA ILE A 111 1.62 -6.91 -9.63
C ILE A 111 1.74 -6.95 -8.11
N ARG A 112 1.59 -8.13 -7.51
CA ARG A 112 1.76 -8.34 -6.07
C ARG A 112 3.19 -8.01 -5.64
N HIS A 113 4.19 -8.54 -6.33
CA HIS A 113 5.60 -8.29 -6.02
C HIS A 113 5.97 -6.81 -6.16
N LEU A 114 5.53 -6.14 -7.22
CA LEU A 114 5.79 -4.71 -7.40
C LEU A 114 5.13 -3.86 -6.31
N HIS A 115 3.88 -4.16 -5.96
CA HIS A 115 3.17 -3.48 -4.90
C HIS A 115 3.84 -3.68 -3.52
N GLU A 116 4.35 -4.87 -3.23
CA GLU A 116 5.10 -5.14 -1.99
C GLU A 116 6.44 -4.39 -1.95
N ILE A 117 7.17 -4.34 -3.07
CA ILE A 117 8.44 -3.59 -3.17
C ILE A 117 8.18 -2.09 -3.01
N ASP A 118 7.12 -1.57 -3.60
CA ASP A 118 6.69 -0.19 -3.49
C ASP A 118 6.29 0.16 -2.03
N ASN A 119 5.54 -0.70 -1.36
CA ASN A 119 5.23 -0.55 0.07
C ASN A 119 6.49 -0.56 0.94
N ASN A 120 7.45 -1.45 0.64
CA ASN A 120 8.72 -1.48 1.33
C ASN A 120 9.50 -0.19 1.15
N PHE A 121 9.53 0.39 -0.08
CA PHE A 121 10.18 1.66 -0.35
C PHE A 121 9.74 2.76 0.61
N HIS A 122 8.42 2.98 0.72
CA HIS A 122 7.86 3.98 1.63
C HIS A 122 8.14 3.66 3.11
N GLY A 123 8.23 2.40 3.47
CA GLY A 123 8.57 1.96 4.82
C GLY A 123 10.03 2.21 5.23
N LEU A 124 10.98 2.34 4.28
CA LEU A 124 12.41 2.48 4.56
C LEU A 124 12.74 3.71 5.40
N ALA A 125 12.17 4.87 5.06
CA ALA A 125 12.38 6.11 5.82
C ALA A 125 11.84 6.01 7.26
N PHE A 126 10.69 5.35 7.45
CA PHE A 126 10.16 5.08 8.79
C PHE A 126 11.05 4.15 9.59
N ALA A 127 11.61 3.11 8.95
CA ALA A 127 12.53 2.19 9.61
C ALA A 127 13.82 2.92 10.03
N ALA A 128 14.42 3.71 9.13
CA ALA A 128 15.64 4.48 9.40
C ALA A 128 15.49 5.49 10.52
N THR A 129 14.28 6.03 10.71
CA THR A 129 13.98 6.99 11.79
C THR A 129 13.44 6.34 13.08
N GLY A 130 13.44 4.98 13.15
CA GLY A 130 12.93 4.23 14.30
C GLY A 130 11.39 4.25 14.44
N LYS A 131 10.67 4.61 13.38
CA LYS A 131 9.21 4.81 13.40
C LYS A 131 8.44 3.78 12.57
N ILE A 132 9.02 2.60 12.33
CA ILE A 132 8.39 1.53 11.53
C ILE A 132 6.99 1.12 12.06
N LYS A 133 6.77 1.18 13.38
CA LYS A 133 5.46 0.89 13.96
C LYS A 133 4.39 1.90 13.52
N SER A 134 4.77 3.17 13.35
CA SER A 134 3.87 4.21 12.82
C SER A 134 3.49 3.93 11.37
N TYR A 135 4.46 3.48 10.54
CA TYR A 135 4.18 3.04 9.17
C TYR A 135 3.17 1.88 9.13
N LEU A 136 3.44 0.82 9.90
CA LEU A 136 2.56 -0.35 9.95
C LEU A 136 1.14 0.01 10.41
N HIS A 137 1.02 0.91 11.39
CA HIS A 137 -0.27 1.40 11.87
C HIS A 137 -0.99 2.19 10.77
N MET A 138 -0.33 3.19 10.17
CA MET A 138 -0.85 3.97 9.06
C MET A 138 -1.32 3.05 7.91
N HIS A 139 -0.46 2.16 7.44
CA HIS A 139 -0.72 1.24 6.35
C HIS A 139 -1.91 0.29 6.62
N SER A 140 -2.16 -0.05 7.89
CA SER A 140 -3.29 -0.92 8.25
C SER A 140 -4.67 -0.30 7.98
N TYR A 141 -4.75 1.03 7.86
CA TYR A 141 -5.98 1.77 7.58
C TYR A 141 -6.12 2.25 6.13
N MET A 142 -5.07 2.14 5.32
CA MET A 142 -5.03 2.68 3.95
C MET A 142 -5.52 1.68 2.89
N GLN A 143 -6.73 1.15 3.08
CA GLN A 143 -7.22 0.07 2.24
C GLN A 143 -7.68 0.54 0.85
N HIS A 144 -8.19 1.76 0.74
CA HIS A 144 -8.65 2.32 -0.53
C HIS A 144 -7.47 2.74 -1.40
N ILE A 145 -6.43 3.36 -0.80
CA ILE A 145 -5.18 3.70 -1.49
C ILE A 145 -4.47 2.43 -1.97
N GLU A 146 -4.34 1.39 -1.14
CA GLU A 146 -3.72 0.13 -1.54
C GLU A 146 -4.40 -0.49 -2.77
N ARG A 147 -5.73 -0.45 -2.82
CA ARG A 147 -6.50 -0.93 -3.97
C ARG A 147 -6.29 -0.05 -5.20
N LEU A 148 -6.24 1.27 -5.03
CA LEU A 148 -5.98 2.20 -6.13
C LEU A 148 -4.58 1.97 -6.71
N ARG A 149 -3.55 1.83 -5.88
CA ARG A 149 -2.17 1.57 -6.30
C ARG A 149 -2.04 0.26 -7.07
N VAL A 150 -2.70 -0.80 -6.61
CA VAL A 150 -2.77 -2.07 -7.35
C VAL A 150 -3.42 -1.88 -8.72
N LEU A 151 -4.55 -1.15 -8.80
CA LEU A 151 -5.20 -0.85 -10.08
C LEU A 151 -4.28 -0.04 -11.01
N THR A 152 -3.57 0.95 -10.49
CA THR A 152 -2.60 1.75 -11.27
C THR A 152 -1.49 0.87 -11.86
N LEU A 153 -0.95 -0.06 -11.07
CA LEU A 153 0.03 -1.04 -11.53
C LEU A 153 -0.55 -1.98 -12.62
N MET A 154 -1.78 -2.48 -12.41
CA MET A 154 -2.46 -3.35 -13.39
C MET A 154 -2.70 -2.65 -14.72
N MET A 155 -3.06 -1.37 -14.68
CA MET A 155 -3.34 -0.55 -15.87
C MET A 155 -2.06 -0.01 -16.52
N LYS A 156 -0.89 -0.19 -15.89
CA LYS A 156 0.38 0.43 -16.31
C LYS A 156 0.23 1.95 -16.48
N ALA A 157 -0.60 2.57 -15.64
CA ALA A 157 -0.98 3.97 -15.77
C ALA A 157 0.11 4.93 -15.32
N ASP A 158 1.04 4.48 -14.48
CA ASP A 158 2.15 5.28 -14.00
C ASP A 158 3.49 4.71 -14.46
N ASN A 159 4.16 5.42 -15.36
CA ASN A 159 5.49 5.08 -15.85
C ASN A 159 6.62 5.74 -15.03
N ASN A 160 6.28 6.60 -14.06
CA ASN A 160 7.25 7.43 -13.35
C ASN A 160 7.65 6.87 -11.98
N ILE A 161 6.98 5.85 -11.46
CA ILE A 161 7.22 5.29 -10.11
C ILE A 161 8.71 5.09 -9.84
N ASN A 162 9.41 4.38 -10.71
CA ASN A 162 10.85 4.10 -10.52
C ASN A 162 11.73 5.36 -10.57
N SER A 163 11.37 6.32 -11.43
CA SER A 163 12.06 7.61 -11.57
C SER A 163 11.88 8.47 -10.31
N ASP A 164 10.66 8.56 -9.80
CA ASP A 164 10.34 9.33 -8.60
C ASP A 164 10.97 8.70 -7.36
N HIS A 165 10.88 7.39 -7.20
CA HIS A 165 11.55 6.66 -6.14
C HIS A 165 13.06 6.87 -6.17
N THR A 166 13.69 6.83 -7.35
CA THR A 166 15.13 7.11 -7.51
C THR A 166 15.47 8.52 -7.05
N THR A 167 14.66 9.50 -7.43
CA THR A 167 14.86 10.90 -7.03
C THR A 167 14.69 11.10 -5.54
N ILE A 168 13.63 10.54 -4.95
CA ILE A 168 13.37 10.60 -3.50
C ILE A 168 14.51 9.95 -2.72
N ALA A 169 14.91 8.72 -3.10
CA ALA A 169 15.97 7.97 -2.43
C ALA A 169 17.30 8.74 -2.45
N ASN A 170 17.70 9.23 -3.64
CA ASN A 170 18.93 10.00 -3.78
C ASN A 170 18.89 11.29 -2.95
N ALA A 171 17.77 12.01 -2.95
CA ALA A 171 17.60 13.23 -2.18
C ALA A 171 17.70 12.98 -0.66
N ILE A 172 17.10 11.88 -0.17
CA ILE A 172 17.22 11.46 1.24
C ILE A 172 18.67 11.13 1.58
N VAL A 173 19.35 10.33 0.75
CA VAL A 173 20.74 9.87 0.99
C VAL A 173 21.73 11.03 1.05
N VAL A 174 21.52 12.10 0.26
CA VAL A 174 22.39 13.28 0.26
C VAL A 174 21.86 14.41 1.14
N GLY A 175 20.69 14.26 1.77
CA GLY A 175 20.10 15.23 2.70
C GLY A 175 19.45 16.45 2.04
N ILE A 176 18.99 16.35 0.82
CA ILE A 176 18.29 17.43 0.11
C ILE A 176 16.78 17.34 0.41
N GLU A 177 16.39 17.76 1.61
CA GLU A 177 15.03 17.68 2.14
C GLU A 177 13.98 18.24 1.17
N ARG A 178 14.20 19.45 0.64
CA ARG A 178 13.25 20.09 -0.26
C ARG A 178 12.95 19.24 -1.49
N LEU A 179 13.97 18.71 -2.15
CA LEU A 179 13.80 17.86 -3.34
C LEU A 179 13.06 16.57 -3.02
N ALA A 180 13.40 15.92 -1.89
CA ALA A 180 12.75 14.70 -1.46
C ALA A 180 11.24 14.91 -1.22
N VAL A 181 10.89 16.01 -0.52
CA VAL A 181 9.50 16.35 -0.20
C VAL A 181 8.70 16.75 -1.44
N GLU A 182 9.24 17.65 -2.28
CA GLU A 182 8.56 18.09 -3.52
C GLU A 182 8.31 16.92 -4.50
N THR A 183 9.27 15.97 -4.57
CA THR A 183 9.11 14.78 -5.40
C THR A 183 8.08 13.83 -4.81
N LEU A 184 8.08 13.61 -3.48
CA LEU A 184 7.06 12.81 -2.81
C LEU A 184 5.65 13.37 -3.04
N GLU A 185 5.46 14.69 -2.92
CA GLU A 185 4.15 15.35 -3.13
C GLU A 185 3.59 15.14 -4.53
N LYS A 186 4.44 14.99 -5.52
CA LYS A 186 4.03 14.70 -6.91
C LYS A 186 3.81 13.21 -7.17
N HIS A 187 4.56 12.38 -6.44
CA HIS A 187 4.52 10.93 -6.56
C HIS A 187 3.26 10.35 -5.92
N LEU A 188 2.82 10.89 -4.78
CA LEU A 188 1.61 10.44 -4.08
C LEU A 188 0.33 11.06 -4.64
#